data_d4d0364ef8b7cd02e24ac766f936cae0
#
_entry.id   d4d0364ef8b7cd02e24ac766f936cae0
#
_cell.length_a   1.000
_cell.length_b   1.000
_cell.length_c   1.000
_cell.angle_alpha   90.00
_cell.angle_beta   90.00
_cell.angle_gamma   90.00
#
_symmetry.space_group_name_H-M   'P 1'
#
loop_
_entity.id
_entity.type
_entity.pdbx_description
1 polymer ?
#
loop_
_entity_poly.entity_id
_entity_poly.type
_entity_poly.pdbx_seq_one_letter_code
_entity_poly.pdbx_strand_id
1 'polypeptide(L)'
;QNNLYDEVANSAYCSSLDELPYELTKKQIEAVTTCLDNAVSCITGGAGTGKTTVLRTALRAYHQMGFEIHAVALSGRAAMRLHESIGFITSTIAKLLRREPIEPSSDQPKHLLVIDEASMIDLPTMYRLVNHIHPSVRIIFTGDPDQLPPIGCGKVLADIVLSKAI
;
A
#
# COMPACT_ATOMS: atom_id res chain seq x y z
N GLN A 1 -22.19 0.68 -11.65
CA GLN A 1 -21.43 0.01 -10.59
C GLN A 1 -20.24 0.83 -10.04
N ASN A 2 -19.72 1.81 -10.79
CA ASN A 2 -18.59 2.64 -10.36
C ASN A 2 -19.00 3.76 -9.38
N ASN A 3 -20.22 4.28 -9.45
CA ASN A 3 -20.64 5.45 -8.65
C ASN A 3 -20.66 5.22 -7.13
N LEU A 4 -21.13 4.06 -6.67
CA LEU A 4 -21.22 3.81 -5.23
C LEU A 4 -19.83 3.65 -4.58
N TYR A 5 -18.89 3.08 -5.33
CA TYR A 5 -17.51 2.91 -4.86
C TYR A 5 -16.79 4.25 -4.75
N ASP A 6 -17.00 5.12 -5.73
CA ASP A 6 -16.41 6.47 -5.75
C ASP A 6 -16.98 7.35 -4.64
N GLU A 7 -18.28 7.24 -4.35
CA GLU A 7 -18.91 7.98 -3.25
C GLU A 7 -18.39 7.52 -1.88
N VAL A 8 -18.26 6.22 -1.67
CA VAL A 8 -17.71 5.66 -0.41
C VAL A 8 -16.25 6.02 -0.25
N ALA A 9 -15.45 5.92 -1.32
CA ALA A 9 -14.05 6.30 -1.32
C ALA A 9 -13.88 7.79 -1.00
N ASN A 10 -14.66 8.66 -1.62
CA ASN A 10 -14.62 10.10 -1.36
C ASN A 10 -15.04 10.44 0.07
N SER A 11 -16.06 9.77 0.60
CA SER A 11 -16.50 9.97 1.99
C SER A 11 -15.42 9.53 2.98
N ALA A 12 -14.83 8.36 2.78
CA ALA A 12 -13.74 7.86 3.61
C ALA A 12 -12.50 8.76 3.56
N TYR A 13 -12.18 9.26 2.37
CA TYR A 13 -11.09 10.21 2.16
C TYR A 13 -11.32 11.52 2.91
N CYS A 14 -12.51 12.12 2.78
CA CYS A 14 -12.85 13.35 3.51
C CYS A 14 -12.79 13.14 5.03
N SER A 15 -13.33 12.04 5.54
CA SER A 15 -13.24 11.71 6.97
C SER A 15 -11.80 11.53 7.45
N SER A 16 -10.95 10.94 6.62
CA SER A 16 -9.53 10.79 6.93
C SER A 16 -8.80 12.13 7.04
N LEU A 17 -9.18 13.11 6.22
CA LEU A 17 -8.60 14.45 6.27
C LEU A 17 -9.01 15.21 7.53
N ASP A 18 -10.26 15.06 7.96
CA ASP A 18 -10.79 15.74 9.15
C ASP A 18 -10.10 15.28 10.46
N GLU A 19 -9.56 14.08 10.47
CA GLU A 19 -8.83 13.52 11.62
C GLU A 19 -7.35 13.91 11.68
N LEU A 20 -6.82 14.57 10.67
CA LEU A 20 -5.41 14.95 10.63
C LEU A 20 -5.12 16.21 11.43
N PRO A 21 -4.00 16.24 12.19
CA PRO A 21 -3.61 17.42 12.97
C PRO A 21 -3.03 18.55 12.12
N TYR A 22 -2.91 18.38 10.82
CA TYR A 22 -2.33 19.35 9.87
C TYR A 22 -2.96 19.19 8.48
N GLU A 23 -2.92 20.28 7.71
CA GLU A 23 -3.40 20.26 6.34
C GLU A 23 -2.42 19.59 5.39
N LEU A 24 -2.94 18.81 4.45
CA LEU A 24 -2.15 18.23 3.38
C LEU A 24 -1.85 19.24 2.29
N THR A 25 -0.66 19.16 1.72
CA THR A 25 -0.33 19.92 0.50
C THR A 25 -1.12 19.37 -0.69
N LYS A 26 -1.26 20.19 -1.74
CA LYS A 26 -1.93 19.75 -2.97
C LYS A 26 -1.32 18.49 -3.58
N LYS A 27 0.01 18.37 -3.58
CA LYS A 27 0.72 17.17 -4.05
C LYS A 27 0.44 15.94 -3.20
N GLN A 28 0.32 16.11 -1.89
CA GLN A 28 -0.03 15.03 -0.97
C GLN A 28 -1.47 14.55 -1.22
N ILE A 29 -2.41 15.47 -1.44
CA ILE A 29 -3.79 15.14 -1.78
C ILE A 29 -3.85 14.35 -3.09
N GLU A 30 -3.13 14.77 -4.13
CA GLU A 30 -3.04 14.06 -5.40
C GLU A 30 -2.49 12.64 -5.22
N ALA A 31 -1.45 12.48 -4.39
CA ALA A 31 -0.86 11.18 -4.10
C ALA A 31 -1.84 10.24 -3.38
N VAL A 32 -2.56 10.73 -2.39
CA VAL A 32 -3.59 9.95 -1.68
C VAL A 32 -4.70 9.53 -2.64
N THR A 33 -5.20 10.45 -3.45
CA THR A 33 -6.23 10.17 -4.45
C THR A 33 -5.78 9.09 -5.43
N THR A 34 -4.53 9.18 -5.90
CA THR A 34 -3.94 8.16 -6.78
C THR A 34 -3.93 6.77 -6.12
N CYS A 35 -3.58 6.70 -4.83
CA CYS A 35 -3.60 5.43 -4.09
C CYS A 35 -5.00 4.84 -3.97
N LEU A 36 -6.03 5.67 -3.84
CA LEU A 36 -7.41 5.23 -3.72
C LEU A 36 -8.02 4.81 -5.06
N ASP A 37 -7.60 5.45 -6.16
CA ASP A 37 -8.15 5.22 -7.49
C ASP A 37 -7.52 4.02 -8.22
N ASN A 38 -6.36 3.56 -7.79
CA ASN A 38 -5.62 2.50 -8.47
C ASN A 38 -5.46 1.25 -7.62
N ALA A 39 -5.54 0.09 -8.26
CA ALA A 39 -5.31 -1.19 -7.61
C ALA A 39 -3.85 -1.39 -7.19
N VAL A 40 -2.92 -0.78 -7.92
CA VAL A 40 -1.49 -0.80 -7.63
C VAL A 40 -0.97 0.64 -7.66
N SER A 41 -0.33 1.06 -6.58
CA SER A 41 0.22 2.41 -6.43
C SER A 41 1.63 2.36 -5.87
N CYS A 42 2.40 3.40 -6.15
CA CYS A 42 3.73 3.57 -5.58
C CYS A 42 3.87 4.98 -5.00
N ILE A 43 4.20 5.06 -3.71
CA ILE A 43 4.50 6.32 -3.04
C ILE A 43 6.02 6.46 -2.98
N THR A 44 6.56 7.44 -3.68
CA THR A 44 7.99 7.72 -3.70
C THR A 44 8.28 9.06 -3.05
N GLY A 45 9.44 9.16 -2.44
CA GLY A 45 9.90 10.40 -1.82
C GLY A 45 11.10 10.12 -0.93
N GLY A 46 12.00 11.08 -0.84
CA GLY A 46 13.11 11.03 0.09
C GLY A 46 12.69 11.29 1.53
N ALA A 47 13.63 11.22 2.45
CA ALA A 47 13.40 11.56 3.86
C ALA A 47 12.87 13.01 3.98
N GLY A 48 11.83 13.21 4.78
CA GLY A 48 11.25 14.53 5.03
C GLY A 48 10.30 15.05 3.96
N THR A 49 9.89 14.24 2.97
CA THR A 49 9.00 14.66 1.87
C THR A 49 7.51 14.46 2.16
N GLY A 50 7.15 14.03 3.37
CA GLY A 50 5.75 13.78 3.73
C GLY A 50 5.18 12.46 3.20
N LYS A 51 6.02 11.55 2.73
CA LYS A 51 5.64 10.21 2.27
C LYS A 51 4.84 9.43 3.32
N THR A 52 5.27 9.48 4.57
CA THR A 52 4.58 8.84 5.71
C THR A 52 3.18 9.41 5.91
N THR A 53 3.01 10.71 5.78
CA THR A 53 1.72 11.39 5.89
C THR A 53 0.75 10.91 4.82
N VAL A 54 1.20 10.84 3.57
CA VAL A 54 0.41 10.32 2.44
C VAL A 54 -0.02 8.89 2.70
N LEU A 55 0.91 8.04 3.12
CA LEU A 55 0.64 6.63 3.41
C LEU A 55 -0.40 6.49 4.54
N ARG A 56 -0.20 7.17 5.66
CA ARG A 56 -1.15 7.14 6.79
C ARG A 56 -2.56 7.57 6.38
N THR A 57 -2.68 8.64 5.62
CA THR A 57 -3.97 9.14 5.14
C THR A 57 -4.65 8.13 4.22
N ALA A 58 -3.92 7.58 3.26
CA ALA A 58 -4.45 6.54 2.38
C ALA A 58 -4.90 5.30 3.15
N LEU A 59 -4.11 4.84 4.12
CA LEU A 59 -4.46 3.66 4.93
C LEU A 59 -5.69 3.88 5.80
N ARG A 60 -5.85 5.07 6.38
CA ARG A 60 -7.07 5.42 7.12
C ARG A 60 -8.30 5.38 6.23
N ALA A 61 -8.20 5.93 5.02
CA ALA A 61 -9.29 5.89 4.06
C ALA A 61 -9.66 4.46 3.68
N TYR A 62 -8.68 3.61 3.38
CA TYR A 62 -8.91 2.20 3.10
C TYR A 62 -9.54 1.46 4.27
N HIS A 63 -9.06 1.72 5.48
CA HIS A 63 -9.63 1.11 6.69
C HIS A 63 -11.10 1.49 6.87
N GLN A 64 -11.45 2.75 6.66
CA GLN A 64 -12.83 3.23 6.73
C GLN A 64 -13.73 2.62 5.65
N MET A 65 -13.17 2.26 4.50
CA MET A 65 -13.89 1.53 3.44
C MET A 65 -14.04 0.04 3.70
N GLY A 66 -13.56 -0.46 4.84
CA GLY A 66 -13.67 -1.87 5.21
C GLY A 66 -12.55 -2.77 4.70
N PHE A 67 -11.44 -2.21 4.24
CA PHE A 67 -10.27 -3.00 3.84
C PHE A 67 -9.50 -3.52 5.06
N GLU A 68 -9.09 -4.77 5.02
CA GLU A 68 -8.08 -5.31 5.93
C GLU A 68 -6.70 -4.95 5.40
N ILE A 69 -5.90 -4.30 6.26
CA ILE A 69 -4.59 -3.78 5.88
C ILE A 69 -3.50 -4.70 6.37
N HIS A 70 -2.68 -5.15 5.43
CA HIS A 70 -1.49 -5.96 5.67
C HIS A 70 -0.27 -5.11 5.31
N ALA A 71 0.53 -4.76 6.30
CA ALA A 71 1.74 -3.97 6.07
C ALA A 71 2.97 -4.83 6.33
N VAL A 72 3.90 -4.84 5.39
CA VAL A 72 5.12 -5.65 5.48
C VAL A 72 6.37 -4.85 5.15
N ALA A 73 7.46 -5.26 5.75
CA ALA A 73 8.81 -4.76 5.47
C ALA A 73 9.80 -5.93 5.42
N LEU A 74 10.97 -5.69 4.86
CA LEU A 74 11.97 -6.75 4.64
C LEU A 74 12.55 -7.29 5.96
N SER A 75 12.82 -6.41 6.93
CA SER A 75 13.42 -6.76 8.23
C SER A 75 12.48 -6.44 9.40
N GLY A 76 12.72 -7.08 10.55
CA GLY A 76 11.97 -6.82 11.78
C GLY A 76 12.12 -5.37 12.25
N ARG A 77 13.30 -4.77 12.12
CA ARG A 77 13.55 -3.37 12.46
C ARG A 77 12.77 -2.42 11.56
N ALA A 78 12.75 -2.68 10.26
CA ALA A 78 11.96 -1.90 9.30
C ALA A 78 10.46 -2.04 9.56
N ALA A 79 9.99 -3.25 9.89
CA ALA A 79 8.60 -3.48 10.26
C ALA A 79 8.18 -2.71 11.52
N MET A 80 9.04 -2.64 12.53
CA MET A 80 8.79 -1.83 13.73
C MET A 80 8.67 -0.33 13.40
N ARG A 81 9.60 0.19 12.60
CA ARG A 81 9.56 1.60 12.18
C ARG A 81 8.30 1.91 11.38
N LEU A 82 7.90 1.02 10.51
CA LEU A 82 6.68 1.16 9.74
C LEU A 82 5.46 1.18 10.65
N HIS A 83 5.38 0.26 11.61
CA HIS A 83 4.30 0.24 12.60
C HIS A 83 4.19 1.55 13.38
N GLU A 84 5.31 2.07 13.88
CA GLU A 84 5.36 3.36 14.59
C GLU A 84 4.90 4.52 13.70
N SER A 85 5.21 4.46 12.41
CA SER A 85 4.87 5.51 11.44
C SER A 85 3.40 5.51 11.04
N ILE A 86 2.81 4.35 10.80
CA ILE A 86 1.46 4.24 10.24
C ILE A 86 0.38 3.86 11.25
N GLY A 87 0.76 3.30 12.40
CA GLY A 87 -0.18 2.89 13.45
C GLY A 87 -0.93 1.58 13.18
N PHE A 88 -0.65 0.89 12.07
CA PHE A 88 -1.22 -0.42 11.73
C PHE A 88 -0.25 -1.54 12.07
N ILE A 89 -0.78 -2.75 12.30
CA ILE A 89 0.04 -3.93 12.56
C ILE A 89 0.90 -4.24 11.35
N THR A 90 2.19 -4.40 11.57
CA THR A 90 3.17 -4.73 10.52
C THR A 90 3.86 -6.05 10.82
N SER A 91 4.34 -6.69 9.77
CA SER A 91 5.16 -7.89 9.89
C SER A 91 6.30 -7.87 8.88
N THR A 92 7.21 -8.84 8.99
CA THR A 92 8.20 -9.05 7.94
C THR A 92 7.58 -9.80 6.76
N ILE A 93 8.16 -9.63 5.58
CA ILE A 93 7.77 -10.39 4.38
C ILE A 93 7.90 -11.89 4.63
N ALA A 94 8.99 -12.33 5.25
CA ALA A 94 9.21 -13.74 5.58
C ALA A 94 8.09 -14.30 6.46
N LYS A 95 7.61 -13.53 7.43
CA LYS A 95 6.50 -13.94 8.30
C LYS A 95 5.19 -14.03 7.54
N LEU A 96 4.92 -13.06 6.65
CA LEU A 96 3.74 -13.09 5.79
C LEU A 96 3.73 -14.33 4.89
N LEU A 97 4.85 -14.67 4.28
CA LEU A 97 4.98 -15.82 3.39
C LEU A 97 4.82 -17.19 4.08
N ARG A 98 4.93 -17.24 5.39
CA ARG A 98 4.66 -18.46 6.19
C ARG A 98 3.19 -18.63 6.55
N ARG A 99 2.39 -17.58 6.42
CA ARG A 99 0.95 -17.63 6.70
C ARG A 99 0.18 -18.08 5.47
N GLU A 100 -1.09 -18.37 5.65
CA GLU A 100 -1.99 -18.62 4.53
C GLU A 100 -1.97 -17.45 3.54
N PRO A 101 -2.10 -17.72 2.23
CA PRO A 101 -2.24 -16.67 1.23
C PRO A 101 -3.37 -15.70 1.55
N ILE A 102 -3.18 -14.43 1.20
CA ILE A 102 -4.22 -13.41 1.39
C ILE A 102 -5.28 -13.58 0.29
N GLU A 103 -6.45 -14.03 0.68
CA GLU A 103 -7.57 -14.25 -0.23
C GLU A 103 -8.84 -13.62 0.32
N PRO A 104 -9.72 -13.07 -0.55
CA PRO A 104 -11.00 -12.54 -0.10
C PRO A 104 -11.90 -13.67 0.40
N SER A 105 -12.65 -13.38 1.46
CA SER A 105 -13.65 -14.27 2.03
C SER A 105 -15.01 -13.58 2.07
N SER A 106 -16.07 -14.33 2.41
CA SER A 106 -17.40 -13.75 2.59
C SER A 106 -17.44 -12.70 3.71
N ASP A 107 -16.64 -12.91 4.75
CA ASP A 107 -16.59 -12.02 5.92
C ASP A 107 -15.64 -10.84 5.70
N GLN A 108 -14.58 -11.04 4.91
CA GLN A 108 -13.59 -10.01 4.59
C GLN A 108 -13.25 -10.05 3.09
N PRO A 109 -14.04 -9.37 2.24
CA PRO A 109 -13.82 -9.40 0.80
C PRO A 109 -12.74 -8.46 0.30
N LYS A 110 -12.29 -7.50 1.13
CA LYS A 110 -11.41 -6.41 0.70
C LYS A 110 -10.09 -6.42 1.48
N HIS A 111 -8.98 -6.53 0.76
CA HIS A 111 -7.64 -6.55 1.34
C HIS A 111 -6.73 -5.55 0.63
N LEU A 112 -5.85 -4.94 1.41
CA LEU A 112 -4.78 -4.05 0.93
C LEU A 112 -3.45 -4.54 1.49
N LEU A 113 -2.45 -4.69 0.62
CA LEU A 113 -1.07 -4.99 1.00
C LEU A 113 -0.20 -3.75 0.83
N VAL A 114 0.50 -3.37 1.89
CA VAL A 114 1.51 -2.30 1.86
C VAL A 114 2.89 -2.93 1.95
N ILE A 115 3.76 -2.60 1.01
CA ILE A 115 5.14 -3.09 0.96
C ILE A 115 6.08 -1.90 1.10
N ASP A 116 6.73 -1.80 2.26
CA ASP A 116 7.67 -0.71 2.55
C ASP A 116 9.06 -1.03 2.02
N GLU A 117 9.77 0.03 1.63
CA GLU A 117 11.13 -0.06 1.07
C GLU A 117 11.22 -1.10 -0.07
N ALA A 118 10.29 -1.04 -1.01
CA ALA A 118 10.17 -2.02 -2.09
C ALA A 118 11.43 -2.13 -2.96
N SER A 119 12.22 -1.06 -3.05
CA SER A 119 13.50 -1.03 -3.76
C SER A 119 14.57 -1.97 -3.16
N MET A 120 14.44 -2.32 -1.90
CA MET A 120 15.36 -3.21 -1.18
C MET A 120 15.03 -4.68 -1.36
N ILE A 121 13.90 -4.99 -1.96
CA ILE A 121 13.39 -6.37 -2.13
C ILE A 121 13.91 -6.94 -3.45
N ASP A 122 14.53 -8.11 -3.40
CA ASP A 122 14.97 -8.80 -4.61
C ASP A 122 13.78 -9.32 -5.44
N LEU A 123 14.00 -9.54 -6.71
CA LEU A 123 12.97 -9.97 -7.64
C LEU A 123 12.34 -11.32 -7.27
N PRO A 124 13.10 -12.37 -6.86
CA PRO A 124 12.49 -13.62 -6.41
C PRO A 124 11.57 -13.47 -5.22
N THR A 125 11.94 -12.68 -4.22
CA THR A 125 11.12 -12.40 -3.04
C THR A 125 9.86 -11.65 -3.43
N MET A 126 9.98 -10.65 -4.28
CA MET A 126 8.83 -9.89 -4.80
C MET A 126 7.87 -10.80 -5.56
N TYR A 127 8.39 -11.69 -6.39
CA TYR A 127 7.59 -12.65 -7.14
C TYR A 127 6.81 -13.60 -6.21
N ARG A 128 7.46 -14.12 -5.18
CA ARG A 128 6.82 -14.95 -4.15
C ARG A 128 5.71 -14.18 -3.42
N LEU A 129 5.97 -12.94 -3.07
CA LEU A 129 5.01 -12.09 -2.37
C LEU A 129 3.76 -11.82 -3.21
N VAL A 130 3.93 -11.47 -4.47
CA VAL A 130 2.80 -11.22 -5.40
C VAL A 130 1.99 -12.50 -5.63
N ASN A 131 2.64 -13.66 -5.69
CA ASN A 131 1.96 -14.95 -5.82
C ASN A 131 1.26 -15.41 -4.54
N HIS A 132 1.55 -14.80 -3.40
CA HIS A 132 0.95 -15.12 -2.10
C HIS A 132 -0.36 -14.36 -1.85
N ILE A 133 -0.77 -13.49 -2.76
CA ILE A 133 -1.98 -12.68 -2.65
C ILE A 133 -2.93 -12.94 -3.82
N HIS A 134 -4.23 -12.82 -3.57
CA HIS A 134 -5.24 -12.90 -4.62
C HIS A 134 -5.15 -11.69 -5.57
N PRO A 135 -5.46 -11.84 -6.89
CA PRO A 135 -5.40 -10.73 -7.85
C PRO A 135 -6.26 -9.51 -7.50
N SER A 136 -7.30 -9.69 -6.69
CA SER A 136 -8.17 -8.59 -6.23
C SER A 136 -7.57 -7.75 -5.10
N VAL A 137 -6.50 -8.21 -4.46
CA VAL A 137 -5.83 -7.48 -3.37
C VAL A 137 -5.16 -6.23 -3.96
N ARG A 138 -5.43 -5.08 -3.37
CA ARG A 138 -4.76 -3.84 -3.76
C ARG A 138 -3.39 -3.75 -3.12
N ILE A 139 -2.46 -3.07 -3.80
CA ILE A 139 -1.06 -2.99 -3.36
C ILE A 139 -0.60 -1.53 -3.37
N ILE A 140 0.04 -1.12 -2.28
CA ILE A 140 0.78 0.15 -2.20
C ILE A 140 2.25 -0.18 -1.95
N PHE A 141 3.11 0.23 -2.86
CA PHE A 141 4.56 0.18 -2.68
C PHE A 141 5.04 1.52 -2.13
N THR A 142 5.98 1.50 -1.21
CA THR A 142 6.70 2.70 -0.79
C THR A 142 8.19 2.52 -1.00
N GLY A 143 8.90 3.59 -1.34
CA GLY A 143 10.33 3.53 -1.55
C GLY A 143 10.95 4.89 -1.77
N ASP A 144 12.28 4.93 -1.74
CA ASP A 144 13.07 6.10 -2.07
C ASP A 144 13.37 6.07 -3.59
N PRO A 145 13.04 7.14 -4.35
CA PRO A 145 13.29 7.16 -5.79
C PRO A 145 14.77 7.06 -6.15
N ASP A 146 15.67 7.53 -5.28
CA ASP A 146 17.12 7.45 -5.50
C ASP A 146 17.66 6.03 -5.33
N GLN A 147 16.93 5.16 -4.64
CA GLN A 147 17.27 3.75 -4.43
C GLN A 147 16.54 2.81 -5.40
N LEU A 148 15.59 3.32 -6.17
CA LEU A 148 14.89 2.53 -7.17
C LEU A 148 15.78 2.29 -8.39
N PRO A 149 15.76 1.08 -8.96
CA PRO A 149 16.49 0.84 -10.21
C PRO A 149 15.98 1.78 -11.33
N PRO A 150 16.82 2.10 -12.33
CA PRO A 150 16.46 3.01 -13.42
C PRO A 150 15.20 2.59 -14.20
N ILE A 151 14.85 1.32 -14.14
CA ILE A 151 13.59 0.78 -14.64
C ILE A 151 12.58 0.95 -13.50
N GLY A 152 11.82 2.02 -13.53
CA GLY A 152 10.96 2.46 -12.43
C GLY A 152 10.18 1.34 -11.77
N CYS A 153 10.10 1.41 -10.45
CA CYS A 153 9.37 0.51 -9.55
C CYS A 153 7.97 0.16 -10.11
N GLY A 154 7.29 1.12 -10.71
CA GLY A 154 5.96 0.95 -11.24
C GLY A 154 5.86 0.01 -12.43
N LYS A 155 6.88 -0.08 -13.30
CA LYS A 155 6.76 -0.85 -14.55
C LYS A 155 6.99 -2.34 -14.34
N VAL A 156 8.07 -2.73 -13.68
CA VAL A 156 8.39 -4.14 -13.43
C VAL A 156 7.37 -4.76 -12.49
N LEU A 157 7.00 -4.06 -11.41
CA LEU A 157 6.04 -4.53 -10.44
C LEU A 157 4.61 -4.55 -10.99
N ALA A 158 4.22 -3.54 -11.77
CA ALA A 158 2.95 -3.54 -12.47
C ALA A 158 2.87 -4.69 -13.48
N ASP A 159 3.94 -4.97 -14.23
CA ASP A 159 3.99 -6.08 -15.16
C ASP A 159 3.84 -7.43 -14.45
N ILE A 160 4.47 -7.61 -13.28
CA ILE A 160 4.32 -8.83 -12.47
C ILE A 160 2.87 -8.98 -11.98
N VAL A 161 2.27 -7.91 -11.49
CA VAL A 161 0.87 -7.93 -11.01
C VAL A 161 -0.10 -8.15 -12.17
N LEU A 162 0.11 -7.49 -13.31
CA LEU A 162 -0.73 -7.67 -14.50
C LEU A 162 -0.58 -9.06 -15.10
N SER A 163 0.61 -9.65 -15.12
CA SER A 163 0.81 -11.02 -15.59
C SER A 163 0.07 -12.06 -14.75
N LYS A 164 -0.25 -11.74 -13.51
CA LYS A 164 -1.06 -12.58 -12.62
C LYS A 164 -2.57 -12.46 -12.89
N ALA A 165 -3.00 -11.38 -13.52
CA ALA A 165 -4.41 -11.13 -13.83
C ALA A 165 -4.87 -11.81 -15.16
N ILE A 166 -3.96 -12.44 -15.88
CA ILE A 166 -4.20 -13.23 -17.07
C ILE A 166 -4.03 -14.70 -16.70
#